data_4714801a89c774864316b0faf67783f3
#
_entry.id   4714801a89c774864316b0faf67783f3
#
_cell.length_a   1.000
_cell.length_b   1.000
_cell.length_c   1.000
_cell.angle_alpha   90.00
_cell.angle_beta   90.00
_cell.angle_gamma   90.00
#
_symmetry.space_group_name_H-M   'P 1'
#
loop_
_entity.id
_entity.type
_entity.pdbx_description
1 polymer ?
#
loop_
_entity_poly.entity_id
_entity_poly.type
_entity_poly.pdbx_seq_one_letter_code
_entity_poly.pdbx_strand_id
1 'polypeptide(L)'
;EKDPIKWGKPFSALLGAYFAQDALGIAAIGGKDSMSGTFNDLTVPPTMISFAVTVDKAENVLSPEFKETGSKVYLVEIKRDEKEIPDFEELKEKYSKIKNLINQKVILSAKTIGKGGIGVALAKMSFGNKIGVSVKESFEVEKLFDKSIGSILVEVKANQENQLENQFILIGETIEEESIKIGKDNIDLDSLVKAYELPLSKVYPIKEDEIGDLETLRFETSPRVYKGEKIGTPRVF
;
A
#
# COMPACT_ATOMS: atom_id res chain seq x y z
N GLU A 1 -25.34 -0.03 -21.98
CA GLU A 1 -24.27 -0.03 -22.97
C GLU A 1 -24.63 -0.98 -24.12
N LYS A 2 -24.74 -0.46 -25.35
CA LYS A 2 -25.12 -1.24 -26.53
C LYS A 2 -23.93 -1.55 -27.47
N ASP A 3 -22.78 -0.93 -27.19
CA ASP A 3 -21.58 -1.11 -28.02
C ASP A 3 -20.72 -2.27 -27.48
N PRO A 4 -20.57 -3.35 -28.27
CA PRO A 4 -19.78 -4.51 -27.86
C PRO A 4 -18.30 -4.19 -27.57
N ILE A 5 -17.71 -3.20 -28.27
CA ILE A 5 -16.32 -2.81 -28.10
C ILE A 5 -16.11 -2.21 -26.70
N LYS A 6 -17.08 -1.45 -26.21
CA LYS A 6 -17.03 -0.87 -24.87
C LYS A 6 -17.09 -1.91 -23.76
N TRP A 7 -17.65 -3.09 -23.99
CA TRP A 7 -17.62 -4.21 -23.07
C TRP A 7 -16.26 -4.90 -22.96
N GLY A 8 -15.39 -4.72 -23.94
CA GLY A 8 -14.04 -5.25 -23.92
C GLY A 8 -13.21 -4.74 -22.72
N LYS A 9 -13.39 -3.46 -22.32
CA LYS A 9 -12.69 -2.88 -21.19
C LYS A 9 -13.07 -3.50 -19.85
N PRO A 10 -14.38 -3.59 -19.47
CA PRO A 10 -14.81 -4.32 -18.27
C PRO A 10 -14.35 -5.77 -18.27
N PHE A 11 -14.45 -6.44 -19.42
CA PHE A 11 -14.03 -7.82 -19.56
C PHE A 11 -12.53 -7.99 -19.33
N SER A 12 -11.69 -7.08 -19.83
CA SER A 12 -10.26 -7.08 -19.57
C SER A 12 -9.95 -6.89 -18.08
N ALA A 13 -10.68 -6.00 -17.40
CA ALA A 13 -10.52 -5.81 -15.95
C ALA A 13 -10.89 -7.09 -15.16
N LEU A 14 -11.98 -7.76 -15.55
CA LEU A 14 -12.40 -9.03 -14.96
C LEU A 14 -11.36 -10.13 -15.19
N LEU A 15 -10.84 -10.27 -16.41
CA LEU A 15 -9.81 -11.26 -16.72
C LEU A 15 -8.54 -11.02 -15.93
N GLY A 16 -8.10 -9.77 -15.79
CA GLY A 16 -6.92 -9.43 -14.97
C GLY A 16 -7.10 -9.80 -13.51
N ALA A 17 -8.26 -9.47 -12.93
CA ALA A 17 -8.58 -9.82 -11.54
C ALA A 17 -8.67 -11.35 -11.33
N TYR A 18 -9.31 -12.06 -12.25
CA TYR A 18 -9.40 -13.52 -12.20
C TYR A 18 -8.02 -14.16 -12.30
N PHE A 19 -7.21 -13.74 -13.28
CA PHE A 19 -5.87 -14.27 -13.48
C PHE A 19 -4.97 -14.06 -12.23
N ALA A 20 -5.02 -12.87 -11.62
CA ALA A 20 -4.26 -12.59 -10.42
C ALA A 20 -4.70 -13.48 -9.24
N GLN A 21 -6.02 -13.67 -9.05
CA GLN A 21 -6.53 -14.53 -7.97
C GLN A 21 -6.14 -16.00 -8.17
N ASP A 22 -6.25 -16.50 -9.39
CA ASP A 22 -5.86 -17.87 -9.74
C ASP A 22 -4.37 -18.10 -9.54
N ALA A 23 -3.52 -17.19 -10.08
CA ALA A 23 -2.07 -17.28 -9.95
C ALA A 23 -1.58 -17.19 -8.49
N LEU A 24 -2.24 -16.38 -7.66
CA LEU A 24 -1.90 -16.22 -6.25
C LEU A 24 -2.55 -17.28 -5.35
N GLY A 25 -3.52 -18.03 -5.84
CA GLY A 25 -4.30 -18.98 -5.05
C GLY A 25 -5.16 -18.30 -3.99
N ILE A 26 -5.65 -17.08 -4.26
CA ILE A 26 -6.45 -16.28 -3.32
C ILE A 26 -7.87 -16.16 -3.85
N ALA A 27 -8.84 -16.66 -3.09
CA ALA A 27 -10.25 -16.47 -3.41
C ALA A 27 -10.77 -15.12 -2.91
N ALA A 28 -11.49 -14.40 -3.75
CA ALA A 28 -12.25 -13.24 -3.32
C ALA A 28 -13.49 -13.71 -2.54
N ILE A 29 -13.77 -13.07 -1.41
CA ILE A 29 -14.99 -13.28 -0.61
C ILE A 29 -16.14 -12.37 -1.05
N GLY A 30 -15.84 -11.38 -1.87
CA GLY A 30 -16.77 -10.39 -2.38
C GLY A 30 -16.05 -9.33 -3.19
N GLY A 31 -16.79 -8.37 -3.67
CA GLY A 31 -16.24 -7.29 -4.46
C GLY A 31 -17.27 -6.23 -4.78
N LYS A 32 -16.84 -5.23 -5.54
CA LYS A 32 -17.66 -4.17 -6.10
C LYS A 32 -17.12 -3.81 -7.47
N ASP A 33 -17.99 -3.55 -8.38
CA ASP A 33 -17.60 -3.06 -9.70
C ASP A 33 -18.35 -1.77 -10.11
N SER A 34 -17.72 -1.07 -11.05
CA SER A 34 -18.33 -0.01 -11.85
C SER A 34 -17.89 -0.26 -13.29
N MET A 35 -18.68 -1.05 -14.01
CA MET A 35 -18.25 -1.65 -15.26
C MET A 35 -18.55 -0.82 -16.48
N SER A 36 -19.70 -0.16 -16.50
CA SER A 36 -20.04 0.73 -17.58
C SER A 36 -21.03 1.80 -17.12
N GLY A 37 -20.88 2.96 -17.67
CA GLY A 37 -21.80 4.07 -17.47
C GLY A 37 -21.33 5.24 -18.31
N THR A 38 -22.26 5.85 -19.00
CA THR A 38 -22.00 7.09 -19.75
C THR A 38 -23.08 8.08 -19.38
N PHE A 39 -22.68 9.24 -18.93
CA PHE A 39 -23.56 10.36 -18.66
C PHE A 39 -23.08 11.53 -19.51
N ASN A 40 -23.85 11.89 -20.53
CA ASN A 40 -23.42 12.82 -21.59
C ASN A 40 -22.08 12.37 -22.19
N ASP A 41 -21.06 13.21 -22.11
CA ASP A 41 -19.70 12.92 -22.63
C ASP A 41 -18.78 12.24 -21.59
N LEU A 42 -19.26 12.04 -20.36
CA LEU A 42 -18.51 11.40 -19.29
C LEU A 42 -18.67 9.88 -19.35
N THR A 43 -17.59 9.19 -19.59
CA THR A 43 -17.56 7.72 -19.55
C THR A 43 -16.89 7.27 -18.25
N VAL A 44 -17.58 6.46 -17.45
CA VAL A 44 -17.03 5.87 -16.22
C VAL A 44 -15.98 4.82 -16.61
N PRO A 45 -14.74 4.95 -16.12
CA PRO A 45 -13.73 3.90 -16.36
C PRO A 45 -14.11 2.62 -15.62
N PRO A 46 -13.88 1.43 -16.24
CA PRO A 46 -14.14 0.17 -15.55
C PRO A 46 -13.27 0.09 -14.30
N THR A 47 -13.94 -0.12 -13.17
CA THR A 47 -13.29 -0.24 -11.86
C THR A 47 -13.77 -1.51 -11.20
N MET A 48 -12.83 -2.35 -10.76
CA MET A 48 -13.11 -3.57 -10.03
C MET A 48 -12.40 -3.56 -8.69
N ILE A 49 -13.11 -3.93 -7.65
CA ILE A 49 -12.60 -4.09 -6.30
C ILE A 49 -12.84 -5.53 -5.87
N SER A 50 -11.79 -6.22 -5.49
CA SER A 50 -11.86 -7.58 -4.92
C SER A 50 -11.50 -7.53 -3.44
N PHE A 51 -12.28 -8.21 -2.63
CA PHE A 51 -12.02 -8.38 -1.20
C PHE A 51 -11.51 -9.78 -0.93
N ALA A 52 -10.38 -9.87 -0.26
CA ALA A 52 -9.85 -11.13 0.28
C ALA A 52 -9.64 -10.98 1.79
N VAL A 53 -9.78 -12.07 2.52
CA VAL A 53 -9.64 -12.11 3.97
C VAL A 53 -8.55 -13.08 4.36
N THR A 54 -7.72 -12.67 5.28
CA THR A 54 -6.74 -13.51 5.94
C THR A 54 -6.72 -13.22 7.44
N VAL A 55 -6.11 -14.11 8.21
CA VAL A 55 -5.98 -13.97 9.66
C VAL A 55 -4.50 -13.97 10.02
N ASP A 56 -4.10 -13.04 10.88
CA ASP A 56 -2.74 -12.99 11.43
C ASP A 56 -2.77 -12.49 12.87
N LYS A 57 -1.62 -12.57 13.55
CA LYS A 57 -1.46 -11.95 14.87
C LYS A 57 -1.41 -10.44 14.72
N ALA A 58 -2.14 -9.71 15.58
CA ALA A 58 -2.17 -8.25 15.55
C ALA A 58 -0.77 -7.61 15.63
N GLU A 59 0.14 -8.23 16.36
CA GLU A 59 1.54 -7.78 16.48
C GLU A 59 2.36 -7.83 15.18
N ASN A 60 1.87 -8.54 14.16
CA ASN A 60 2.51 -8.67 12.86
C ASN A 60 1.87 -7.75 11.80
N VAL A 61 0.87 -6.98 12.17
CA VAL A 61 0.23 -6.00 11.29
C VAL A 61 1.06 -4.72 11.33
N LEU A 62 1.56 -4.29 10.17
CA LEU A 62 2.33 -3.07 10.03
C LEU A 62 1.48 -1.98 9.38
N SER A 63 1.60 -0.77 9.86
CA SER A 63 1.13 0.43 9.17
C SER A 63 2.24 0.99 8.25
N PRO A 64 1.87 1.73 7.20
CA PRO A 64 2.82 2.07 6.13
C PRO A 64 3.77 3.24 6.44
N GLU A 65 3.52 4.04 7.47
CA GLU A 65 4.36 5.19 7.80
C GLU A 65 5.73 4.79 8.37
N PHE A 66 6.77 5.57 8.09
CA PHE A 66 8.10 5.38 8.69
C PHE A 66 8.05 5.44 10.22
N LYS A 67 8.83 4.59 10.89
CA LYS A 67 8.81 4.41 12.35
C LYS A 67 9.99 5.04 13.06
N GLU A 68 11.17 4.98 12.48
CA GLU A 68 12.42 5.39 13.13
C GLU A 68 13.26 6.21 12.15
N THR A 69 14.02 7.19 12.65
CA THR A 69 15.06 7.87 11.89
C THR A 69 16.33 7.02 11.84
N GLY A 70 17.09 7.11 10.75
CA GLY A 70 18.30 6.30 10.55
C GLY A 70 18.02 4.87 10.07
N SER A 71 16.75 4.51 9.84
CA SER A 71 16.37 3.25 9.21
C SER A 71 16.71 3.25 7.72
N LYS A 72 16.94 2.08 7.15
CA LYS A 72 17.19 1.93 5.72
C LYS A 72 15.90 1.62 4.97
N VAL A 73 15.74 2.24 3.82
CA VAL A 73 14.57 2.05 2.95
C VAL A 73 14.98 1.25 1.72
N TYR A 74 14.31 0.12 1.52
CA TYR A 74 14.59 -0.78 0.41
C TYR A 74 13.38 -0.95 -0.50
N LEU A 75 13.65 -1.15 -1.78
CA LEU A 75 12.69 -1.62 -2.77
C LEU A 75 12.82 -3.14 -2.93
N VAL A 76 11.70 -3.82 -2.82
CA VAL A 76 11.54 -5.21 -3.26
C VAL A 76 10.80 -5.17 -4.58
N GLU A 77 11.56 -5.18 -5.68
CA GLU A 77 11.03 -5.07 -7.03
C GLU A 77 10.46 -6.41 -7.49
N ILE A 78 9.33 -6.38 -8.19
CA ILE A 78 8.73 -7.54 -8.86
C ILE A 78 8.88 -7.35 -10.37
N LYS A 79 9.47 -8.33 -11.04
CA LYS A 79 9.60 -8.33 -12.49
C LYS A 79 8.24 -8.42 -13.16
N ARG A 80 8.11 -7.77 -14.30
CA ARG A 80 6.92 -7.78 -15.15
C ARG A 80 7.31 -8.07 -16.59
N ASP A 81 6.42 -8.70 -17.31
CA ASP A 81 6.60 -8.94 -18.72
C ASP A 81 6.30 -7.68 -19.58
N GLU A 82 6.38 -7.82 -20.90
CA GLU A 82 6.10 -6.74 -21.86
C GLU A 82 4.63 -6.25 -21.81
N LYS A 83 3.74 -7.03 -21.21
CA LYS A 83 2.31 -6.69 -21.00
C LYS A 83 2.06 -6.15 -19.59
N GLU A 84 3.10 -5.85 -18.84
CA GLU A 84 3.02 -5.37 -17.47
C GLU A 84 2.42 -6.39 -16.48
N ILE A 85 2.42 -7.69 -16.82
CA ILE A 85 1.96 -8.76 -15.93
C ILE A 85 3.10 -9.13 -14.99
N PRO A 86 2.87 -9.13 -13.66
CA PRO A 86 3.88 -9.52 -12.69
C PRO A 86 4.27 -11.00 -12.83
N ASP A 87 5.52 -11.31 -12.56
CA ASP A 87 5.95 -12.69 -12.31
C ASP A 87 5.38 -13.13 -10.94
N PHE A 88 4.32 -13.91 -10.97
CA PHE A 88 3.60 -14.32 -9.76
C PHE A 88 4.38 -15.31 -8.90
N GLU A 89 5.28 -16.10 -9.47
CA GLU A 89 6.12 -17.00 -8.68
C GLU A 89 7.19 -16.20 -7.92
N GLU A 90 7.85 -15.26 -8.60
CA GLU A 90 8.78 -14.34 -7.95
C GLU A 90 8.08 -13.50 -6.88
N LEU A 91 6.85 -13.04 -7.15
CA LEU A 91 6.05 -12.27 -6.19
C LEU A 91 5.76 -13.07 -4.94
N LYS A 92 5.28 -14.31 -5.06
CA LYS A 92 5.00 -15.20 -3.92
C LYS A 92 6.24 -15.44 -3.08
N GLU A 93 7.38 -15.71 -3.72
CA GLU A 93 8.65 -15.93 -3.03
C GLU A 93 9.07 -14.69 -2.23
N LYS A 94 9.11 -13.52 -2.88
CA LYS A 94 9.53 -12.26 -2.26
C LYS A 94 8.58 -11.83 -1.14
N TYR A 95 7.27 -12.00 -1.32
CA TYR A 95 6.29 -11.68 -0.28
C TYR A 95 6.42 -12.59 0.94
N SER A 96 6.73 -13.87 0.73
CA SER A 96 7.01 -14.80 1.82
C SER A 96 8.24 -14.37 2.63
N LYS A 97 9.30 -13.89 1.97
CA LYS A 97 10.49 -13.35 2.63
C LYS A 97 10.18 -12.08 3.42
N ILE A 98 9.43 -11.13 2.82
CA ILE A 98 8.97 -9.92 3.53
C ILE A 98 8.19 -10.33 4.79
N LYS A 99 7.25 -11.28 4.66
CA LYS A 99 6.47 -11.76 5.80
C LYS A 99 7.33 -12.32 6.92
N ASN A 100 8.34 -13.11 6.58
CA ASN A 100 9.27 -13.66 7.56
C ASN A 100 10.06 -12.56 8.29
N LEU A 101 10.55 -11.54 7.54
CA LEU A 101 11.27 -10.40 8.12
C LEU A 101 10.36 -9.52 8.99
N ILE A 102 9.08 -9.40 8.66
CA ILE A 102 8.09 -8.75 9.53
C ILE A 102 7.93 -9.52 10.84
N ASN A 103 7.78 -10.83 10.78
CA ASN A 103 7.65 -11.69 11.97
C ASN A 103 8.89 -11.60 12.87
N GLN A 104 10.07 -11.41 12.28
CA GLN A 104 11.34 -11.23 12.99
C GLN A 104 11.56 -9.79 13.49
N LYS A 105 10.63 -8.87 13.21
CA LYS A 105 10.72 -7.44 13.57
C LYS A 105 11.92 -6.72 12.94
N VAL A 106 12.39 -7.19 11.79
CA VAL A 106 13.42 -6.57 10.95
C VAL A 106 12.81 -5.45 10.10
N ILE A 107 11.64 -5.72 9.49
CA ILE A 107 10.86 -4.74 8.76
C ILE A 107 9.94 -4.02 9.73
N LEU A 108 10.04 -2.69 9.78
CA LEU A 108 9.27 -1.81 10.67
C LEU A 108 8.00 -1.29 9.99
N SER A 109 8.07 -0.99 8.71
CA SER A 109 6.93 -0.55 7.91
C SER A 109 7.06 -1.01 6.46
N ALA A 110 5.93 -1.10 5.75
CA ALA A 110 5.89 -1.54 4.36
C ALA A 110 4.79 -0.81 3.59
N LYS A 111 5.06 -0.49 2.32
CA LYS A 111 4.13 0.21 1.43
C LYS A 111 4.17 -0.37 0.03
N THR A 112 3.03 -0.78 -0.48
CA THR A 112 2.88 -1.17 -1.89
C THR A 112 3.04 0.04 -2.81
N ILE A 113 3.66 -0.18 -3.96
CA ILE A 113 3.85 0.85 -4.98
C ILE A 113 2.63 0.87 -5.90
N GLY A 114 2.03 2.04 -6.06
CA GLY A 114 0.87 2.28 -6.91
C GLY A 114 1.19 3.20 -8.08
N LYS A 115 0.16 3.84 -8.61
CA LYS A 115 0.25 4.69 -9.82
C LYS A 115 1.28 5.83 -9.73
N GLY A 116 1.58 6.35 -8.58
CA GLY A 116 2.55 7.44 -8.43
C GLY A 116 3.99 6.97 -8.28
N GLY A 117 4.25 5.68 -8.44
CA GLY A 117 5.59 5.12 -8.34
C GLY A 117 6.18 5.14 -6.93
N ILE A 118 7.48 4.94 -6.86
CA ILE A 118 8.26 4.92 -5.63
C ILE A 118 8.20 6.28 -4.92
N GLY A 119 8.27 7.39 -5.67
CA GLY A 119 8.26 8.75 -5.11
C GLY A 119 7.01 9.04 -4.29
N VAL A 120 5.82 8.71 -4.82
CA VAL A 120 4.56 8.87 -4.07
C VAL A 120 4.48 7.89 -2.90
N ALA A 121 5.03 6.69 -3.02
CA ALA A 121 5.05 5.74 -1.91
C ALA A 121 5.95 6.26 -0.77
N LEU A 122 7.15 6.79 -1.06
CA LEU A 122 8.03 7.44 -0.09
C LEU A 122 7.34 8.62 0.61
N ALA A 123 6.72 9.52 -0.16
CA ALA A 123 5.99 10.66 0.39
C ALA A 123 4.91 10.21 1.40
N LYS A 124 4.10 9.21 1.01
CA LYS A 124 3.05 8.67 1.89
C LYS A 124 3.60 7.97 3.14
N MET A 125 4.76 7.33 3.06
CA MET A 125 5.43 6.77 4.23
C MET A 125 5.95 7.85 5.17
N SER A 126 6.35 9.01 4.63
CA SER A 126 6.81 10.16 5.42
C SER A 126 5.69 10.92 6.13
N PHE A 127 4.47 10.95 5.61
CA PHE A 127 3.39 11.81 6.11
C PHE A 127 2.96 11.49 7.54
N GLY A 128 2.85 10.21 7.91
CA GLY A 128 2.23 9.79 9.17
C GLY A 128 2.97 10.28 10.41
N ASN A 129 4.25 10.02 10.49
CA ASN A 129 5.10 10.40 11.62
C ASN A 129 6.03 11.58 11.32
N LYS A 130 5.87 12.22 10.16
CA LYS A 130 6.69 13.34 9.70
C LYS A 130 8.20 13.02 9.65
N ILE A 131 8.53 11.77 9.38
CA ILE A 131 9.90 11.30 9.21
C ILE A 131 10.27 11.46 7.73
N GLY A 132 11.33 12.21 7.46
CA GLY A 132 11.81 12.42 6.09
C GLY A 132 12.61 11.24 5.57
N VAL A 133 13.02 11.34 4.30
CA VAL A 133 13.87 10.33 3.66
C VAL A 133 14.90 11.00 2.76
N SER A 134 16.15 10.54 2.82
CA SER A 134 17.23 10.90 1.89
C SER A 134 17.41 9.77 0.89
N VAL A 135 17.10 10.03 -0.36
CA VAL A 135 17.29 9.08 -1.46
C VAL A 135 18.76 9.00 -1.81
N LYS A 136 19.26 7.78 -1.98
CA LYS A 136 20.67 7.52 -2.31
C LYS A 136 21.03 8.14 -3.66
N GLU A 137 22.15 8.86 -3.75
CA GLU A 137 22.62 9.52 -4.99
C GLU A 137 22.78 8.58 -6.19
N SER A 138 23.11 7.31 -5.94
CA SER A 138 23.25 6.30 -7.00
C SER A 138 21.91 5.73 -7.48
N PHE A 139 20.78 6.13 -6.90
CA PHE A 139 19.46 5.72 -7.36
C PHE A 139 18.99 6.65 -8.48
N GLU A 140 18.60 6.07 -9.60
CA GLU A 140 18.14 6.83 -10.77
C GLU A 140 16.82 7.52 -10.48
N VAL A 141 16.79 8.86 -10.56
CA VAL A 141 15.61 9.69 -10.20
C VAL A 141 14.40 9.33 -11.04
N GLU A 142 14.60 8.99 -12.30
CA GLU A 142 13.52 8.62 -13.23
C GLU A 142 12.76 7.40 -12.74
N LYS A 143 13.43 6.45 -12.11
CA LYS A 143 12.81 5.24 -11.53
C LYS A 143 11.85 5.54 -10.37
N LEU A 144 11.96 6.72 -9.74
CA LEU A 144 11.01 7.12 -8.69
C LEU A 144 9.58 7.24 -9.20
N PHE A 145 9.38 7.43 -10.50
CA PHE A 145 8.09 7.63 -11.12
C PHE A 145 7.58 6.40 -11.90
N ASP A 146 8.37 5.34 -11.94
CA ASP A 146 7.99 4.10 -12.61
C ASP A 146 6.81 3.42 -11.91
N LYS A 147 5.89 2.91 -12.71
CA LYS A 147 4.78 2.09 -12.22
C LYS A 147 5.29 0.69 -11.87
N SER A 148 5.63 0.48 -10.63
CA SER A 148 6.16 -0.79 -10.14
C SER A 148 5.10 -1.59 -9.37
N ILE A 149 3.95 -1.82 -10.02
CA ILE A 149 2.81 -2.52 -9.39
C ILE A 149 3.23 -3.94 -8.98
N GLY A 150 2.94 -4.31 -7.73
CA GLY A 150 3.39 -5.56 -7.12
C GLY A 150 4.68 -5.39 -6.31
N SER A 151 5.48 -4.35 -6.57
CA SER A 151 6.67 -4.05 -5.78
C SER A 151 6.30 -3.39 -4.45
N ILE A 152 7.17 -3.52 -3.46
CA ILE A 152 6.96 -3.02 -2.09
C ILE A 152 8.17 -2.24 -1.64
N LEU A 153 7.95 -1.06 -1.04
CA LEU A 153 8.93 -0.39 -0.21
C LEU A 153 8.86 -0.93 1.21
N VAL A 154 10.01 -1.15 1.82
CA VAL A 154 10.12 -1.59 3.20
C VAL A 154 11.12 -0.72 3.95
N GLU A 155 10.75 -0.36 5.18
CA GLU A 155 11.66 0.23 6.14
C GLU A 155 12.31 -0.88 6.94
N VAL A 156 13.63 -0.91 7.00
CA VAL A 156 14.41 -1.93 7.69
C VAL A 156 15.13 -1.29 8.86
N LYS A 157 15.01 -1.91 10.02
CA LYS A 157 15.62 -1.44 11.26
C LYS A 157 17.13 -1.29 11.10
N ALA A 158 17.68 -0.19 11.60
CA ALA A 158 19.11 0.07 11.56
C ALA A 158 19.93 -1.11 12.17
N ASN A 159 21.06 -1.43 11.56
CA ASN A 159 21.96 -2.53 11.93
C ASN A 159 21.38 -3.95 11.78
N GLN A 160 20.27 -4.10 11.04
CA GLN A 160 19.70 -5.42 10.71
C GLN A 160 19.76 -5.73 9.20
N GLU A 161 20.44 -4.91 8.42
CA GLU A 161 20.56 -5.03 6.96
C GLU A 161 21.23 -6.34 6.52
N ASN A 162 22.06 -6.93 7.39
CA ASN A 162 22.71 -8.22 7.16
C ASN A 162 21.75 -9.41 7.08
N GLN A 163 20.49 -9.21 7.48
CA GLN A 163 19.45 -10.22 7.36
C GLN A 163 18.75 -10.18 5.99
N LEU A 164 19.08 -9.17 5.17
CA LEU A 164 18.50 -9.01 3.85
C LEU A 164 19.33 -9.78 2.81
N GLU A 165 18.62 -10.33 1.82
CA GLU A 165 19.24 -10.94 0.65
C GLU A 165 19.44 -9.89 -0.47
N ASN A 166 20.23 -10.24 -1.50
CA ASN A 166 20.60 -9.35 -2.60
C ASN A 166 19.43 -8.80 -3.44
N GLN A 167 18.22 -9.30 -3.23
CA GLN A 167 17.01 -8.84 -3.92
C GLN A 167 16.40 -7.56 -3.35
N PHE A 168 16.92 -7.07 -2.22
CA PHE A 168 16.51 -5.80 -1.61
C PHE A 168 17.40 -4.68 -2.15
N ILE A 169 16.80 -3.76 -2.91
CA ILE A 169 17.50 -2.63 -3.52
C ILE A 169 17.46 -1.43 -2.57
N LEU A 170 18.59 -0.99 -2.07
CA LEU A 170 18.67 0.17 -1.18
C LEU A 170 18.27 1.44 -1.93
N ILE A 171 17.19 2.09 -1.47
CA ILE A 171 16.69 3.37 -2.00
C ILE A 171 17.27 4.56 -1.23
N GLY A 172 17.35 4.46 0.09
CA GLY A 172 17.77 5.58 0.92
C GLY A 172 17.71 5.28 2.41
N GLU A 173 17.68 6.34 3.18
CA GLU A 173 17.66 6.29 4.64
C GLU A 173 16.66 7.31 5.17
N THR A 174 15.95 6.96 6.22
CA THR A 174 15.05 7.88 6.93
C THR A 174 15.85 8.92 7.71
N ILE A 175 15.37 10.17 7.70
CA ILE A 175 16.04 11.31 8.34
C ILE A 175 15.06 12.05 9.26
N GLU A 176 15.62 12.79 10.24
CA GLU A 176 14.84 13.57 11.18
C GLU A 176 14.15 14.79 10.53
N GLU A 177 14.80 15.37 9.51
CA GLU A 177 14.23 16.52 8.79
C GLU A 177 12.94 16.13 8.08
N GLU A 178 11.90 16.93 8.25
CA GLU A 178 10.59 16.75 7.63
C GLU A 178 10.65 17.05 6.10
N SER A 179 11.45 16.29 5.38
CA SER A 179 11.68 16.51 3.94
C SER A 179 12.07 15.23 3.19
N ILE A 180 11.89 15.25 1.87
CA ILE A 180 12.44 14.23 0.95
C ILE A 180 13.62 14.84 0.21
N LYS A 181 14.81 14.28 0.42
CA LYS A 181 16.04 14.70 -0.26
C LYS A 181 16.33 13.79 -1.45
N ILE A 182 16.49 14.38 -2.63
CA ILE A 182 16.83 13.68 -3.87
C ILE A 182 17.98 14.45 -4.53
N GLY A 183 19.19 13.94 -4.44
CA GLY A 183 20.37 14.66 -4.92
C GLY A 183 20.51 16.03 -4.25
N LYS A 184 20.36 17.10 -5.02
CA LYS A 184 20.41 18.49 -4.53
C LYS A 184 19.03 19.06 -4.13
N ASP A 185 17.98 18.38 -4.50
CA ASP A 185 16.62 18.84 -4.23
C ASP A 185 16.18 18.42 -2.83
N ASN A 186 15.56 19.36 -2.15
CA ASN A 186 14.99 19.15 -0.82
C ASN A 186 13.52 19.57 -0.83
N ILE A 187 12.61 18.62 -0.71
CA ILE A 187 11.18 18.83 -0.83
C ILE A 187 10.55 18.71 0.55
N ASP A 188 10.00 19.80 1.02
CA ASP A 188 9.32 19.91 2.31
C ASP A 188 8.06 19.04 2.38
N LEU A 189 7.86 18.31 3.50
CA LEU A 189 6.73 17.40 3.66
C LEU A 189 5.39 18.13 3.74
N ASP A 190 5.34 19.31 4.37
CA ASP A 190 4.08 20.07 4.46
C ASP A 190 3.61 20.51 3.06
N SER A 191 4.55 20.84 2.18
CA SER A 191 4.26 21.14 0.78
C SER A 191 3.72 19.92 0.03
N LEU A 192 4.27 18.75 0.27
CA LEU A 192 3.80 17.49 -0.33
C LEU A 192 2.42 17.09 0.21
N VAL A 193 2.17 17.25 1.50
CA VAL A 193 0.85 17.01 2.11
C VAL A 193 -0.18 17.93 1.48
N LYS A 194 0.10 19.23 1.38
CA LYS A 194 -0.80 20.19 0.72
C LYS A 194 -1.09 19.81 -0.74
N ALA A 195 -0.05 19.42 -1.48
CA ALA A 195 -0.23 18.96 -2.88
C ALA A 195 -1.07 17.69 -2.98
N TYR A 196 -0.96 16.78 -2.01
CA TYR A 196 -1.75 15.56 -1.95
C TYR A 196 -3.23 15.82 -1.61
N GLU A 197 -3.49 16.75 -0.72
CA GLU A 197 -4.83 17.07 -0.22
C GLU A 197 -5.61 18.02 -1.14
N LEU A 198 -4.92 18.95 -1.79
CA LEU A 198 -5.52 20.04 -2.60
C LEU A 198 -6.48 19.57 -3.71
N PRO A 199 -6.20 18.47 -4.48
CA PRO A 199 -7.03 18.11 -5.63
C PRO A 199 -8.51 17.89 -5.31
N LEU A 200 -8.82 17.40 -4.11
CA LEU A 200 -10.19 17.11 -3.69
C LEU A 200 -10.75 18.10 -2.66
N SER A 201 -9.96 19.04 -2.18
CA SER A 201 -10.32 19.95 -1.08
C SER A 201 -11.59 20.78 -1.32
N LYS A 202 -11.91 21.08 -2.60
CA LYS A 202 -13.13 21.81 -2.98
C LYS A 202 -14.40 20.97 -2.91
N VAL A 203 -14.29 19.66 -3.00
CA VAL A 203 -15.42 18.70 -3.03
C VAL A 203 -15.51 17.92 -1.73
N TYR A 204 -14.34 17.62 -1.17
CA TYR A 204 -14.17 16.94 0.12
C TYR A 204 -13.23 17.78 0.98
N PRO A 205 -13.74 18.69 1.81
CA PRO A 205 -12.90 19.43 2.75
C PRO A 205 -12.28 18.46 3.75
N ILE A 206 -10.98 18.62 4.03
CA ILE A 206 -10.18 17.73 4.89
C ILE A 206 -10.55 17.91 6.35
N LYS A 207 -11.06 19.09 6.70
CA LYS A 207 -11.58 19.42 8.02
C LYS A 207 -13.05 19.78 7.86
N GLU A 208 -13.90 19.07 8.58
CA GLU A 208 -15.25 19.57 8.82
C GLU A 208 -15.17 20.80 9.73
N ASP A 209 -16.07 21.75 9.56
CA ASP A 209 -16.24 22.86 10.49
C ASP A 209 -16.46 22.29 11.88
N GLU A 210 -15.90 22.95 12.89
CA GLU A 210 -15.80 22.47 14.27
C GLU A 210 -17.06 21.70 14.70
N ILE A 211 -16.94 20.40 14.77
CA ILE A 211 -17.88 19.56 15.49
C ILE A 211 -17.71 19.96 16.95
N GLY A 212 -18.74 20.55 17.56
CA GLY A 212 -18.73 20.93 18.96
C GLY A 212 -18.26 19.76 19.85
N ASP A 213 -17.95 20.04 21.10
CA ASP A 213 -17.40 19.06 22.06
C ASP A 213 -17.99 17.65 21.87
N LEU A 214 -17.19 16.76 21.28
CA LEU A 214 -17.54 15.36 21.16
C LEU A 214 -17.54 14.74 22.55
N GLU A 215 -18.71 14.25 22.97
CA GLU A 215 -18.82 13.46 24.16
C GLU A 215 -17.85 12.27 24.10
N THR A 216 -16.88 12.22 24.99
CA THR A 216 -15.93 11.09 25.04
C THR A 216 -16.64 9.89 25.65
N LEU A 217 -17.23 9.07 24.80
CA LEU A 217 -17.81 7.78 25.21
C LEU A 217 -16.67 6.84 25.62
N ARG A 218 -16.40 6.76 26.92
CA ARG A 218 -15.55 5.70 27.46
C ARG A 218 -16.37 4.46 27.62
N PHE A 219 -16.19 3.49 26.76
CA PHE A 219 -16.77 2.18 26.93
C PHE A 219 -15.90 1.39 27.92
N GLU A 220 -16.33 1.32 29.17
CA GLU A 220 -15.76 0.38 30.14
C GLU A 220 -16.30 -1.01 29.82
N THR A 221 -15.56 -1.76 29.01
CA THR A 221 -15.85 -3.17 28.81
C THR A 221 -15.41 -3.95 30.03
N SER A 222 -16.35 -4.39 30.85
CA SER A 222 -16.06 -5.59 31.61
C SER A 222 -15.81 -6.74 30.62
N PRO A 223 -14.75 -7.55 30.79
CA PRO A 223 -14.47 -8.64 29.87
C PRO A 223 -15.70 -9.55 29.80
N ARG A 224 -16.35 -9.59 28.65
CA ARG A 224 -17.40 -10.56 28.41
C ARG A 224 -16.77 -11.93 28.41
N VAL A 225 -16.85 -12.62 29.53
CA VAL A 225 -16.49 -14.04 29.57
C VAL A 225 -17.57 -14.77 28.77
N TYR A 226 -17.18 -15.26 27.61
CA TYR A 226 -18.02 -16.12 26.81
C TYR A 226 -18.28 -17.42 27.61
N LYS A 227 -19.50 -17.59 28.08
CA LYS A 227 -19.94 -18.79 28.83
C LYS A 227 -20.55 -19.89 27.95
N GLY A 228 -20.40 -19.77 26.64
CA GLY A 228 -20.89 -20.79 25.70
C GLY A 228 -19.95 -22.01 25.62
N GLU A 229 -20.48 -23.12 25.18
CA GLU A 229 -19.67 -24.31 24.84
C GLU A 229 -18.62 -23.95 23.79
N LYS A 230 -17.41 -24.46 23.94
CA LYS A 230 -16.37 -24.36 22.91
C LYS A 230 -16.87 -25.10 21.67
N ILE A 231 -17.48 -24.37 20.76
CA ILE A 231 -17.78 -24.90 19.43
C ILE A 231 -16.44 -25.14 18.77
N GLY A 232 -16.21 -26.35 18.28
CA GLY A 232 -15.04 -26.68 17.49
C GLY A 232 -14.85 -25.72 16.30
N THR A 233 -14.31 -26.11 15.22
CA THR A 233 -14.10 -25.25 14.06
C THR A 233 -15.39 -24.52 13.65
N PRO A 234 -15.42 -23.17 13.62
CA PRO A 234 -16.61 -22.45 13.18
C PRO A 234 -16.93 -22.83 11.74
N ARG A 235 -18.19 -23.16 11.48
CA ARG A 235 -18.70 -23.39 10.13
C ARG A 235 -19.22 -22.05 9.60
N VAL A 236 -18.62 -21.59 8.52
CA VAL A 236 -19.14 -20.44 7.75
C VAL A 236 -20.06 -21.02 6.67
N PHE A 237 -21.30 -20.56 6.64
CA PHE A 237 -22.28 -20.91 5.61
C PHE A 237 -22.34 -19.78 4.59
#